data_21cb41a9fe4c0f0c6896a0d4ceb38c71
#
_entry.id   21cb41a9fe4c0f0c6896a0d4ceb38c71
#
_cell.length_a   1.000
_cell.length_b   1.000
_cell.length_c   1.000
_cell.angle_alpha   90.00
_cell.angle_beta   90.00
_cell.angle_gamma   90.00
#
_symmetry.space_group_name_H-M   'P 1'
#
loop_
_entity.id
_entity.type
_entity.pdbx_description
1 polymer ?
#
loop_
_entity_poly.entity_id
_entity_poly.type
_entity_poly.pdbx_seq_one_letter_code
_entity_poly.pdbx_strand_id
1 'polypeptide(L)'
;LVCLAAVFSAGCGKRASQSGSPAPATKSPKSAYVFALVAKSQSNPVFQAARVGAEDAAVELGKKLGVKLTVLWRTPNEDDAQKQVEYIEQLVLQGVDGISVSCSEAETLTPAIDRAVEQGVAVMCFDSDAPASKRFCYHGTDDIESGRTIMRELAAVLGPGKHVVAIPGGNQNARNIQNRIRGALEEARKYPDITIRGVYYSKEVPQDAAAKIEEVQTANPDIDGWAMIGSWSLFTDALLKWEPGKVKIVAMDALPAQLPYVRKGVAQKLFAQQTYKWGWRSIELLADKVVLRKNPDQVLDYSPLPPVAKENVDEFERNWKKWLRQ
;
A
#
# COMPACT_ATOMS: atom_id res chain seq x y z
N LEU A 1 57.73 -7.63 -80.72
CA LEU A 1 57.72 -9.04 -80.29
C LEU A 1 56.44 -9.30 -79.46
N VAL A 2 55.65 -10.19 -80.00
CA VAL A 2 54.34 -10.61 -79.54
C VAL A 2 54.48 -11.62 -78.39
N CYS A 3 53.68 -11.57 -77.40
CA CYS A 3 53.15 -12.74 -76.67
C CYS A 3 51.81 -12.51 -76.12
N LEU A 4 50.81 -13.29 -76.55
CA LEU A 4 49.49 -13.51 -76.06
C LEU A 4 49.55 -14.22 -74.69
N ALA A 5 48.69 -13.86 -73.76
CA ALA A 5 48.29 -14.74 -72.66
C ALA A 5 46.80 -14.57 -72.35
N ALA A 6 46.14 -15.71 -72.33
CA ALA A 6 44.67 -15.85 -72.20
C ALA A 6 44.14 -15.56 -70.80
N VAL A 7 42.94 -15.03 -70.82
CA VAL A 7 42.14 -14.76 -69.60
C VAL A 7 41.33 -16.00 -69.25
N PHE A 8 41.47 -16.52 -68.03
CA PHE A 8 40.47 -17.41 -67.39
C PHE A 8 39.78 -16.68 -66.27
N SER A 9 38.48 -16.47 -66.43
CA SER A 9 37.63 -15.94 -65.41
C SER A 9 37.09 -17.08 -64.51
N ALA A 10 37.48 -17.05 -63.25
CA ALA A 10 36.85 -17.88 -62.23
C ALA A 10 36.01 -16.99 -61.32
N GLY A 11 34.68 -17.11 -61.42
CA GLY A 11 33.74 -16.44 -60.53
C GLY A 11 33.75 -17.09 -59.15
N CYS A 12 34.11 -16.33 -58.10
CA CYS A 12 33.93 -16.70 -56.71
C CYS A 12 32.74 -15.93 -56.14
N GLY A 13 31.58 -16.62 -56.06
CA GLY A 13 30.41 -16.13 -55.34
C GLY A 13 30.70 -16.09 -53.83
N LYS A 14 30.80 -14.90 -53.27
CA LYS A 14 30.76 -14.71 -51.80
C LYS A 14 29.33 -14.89 -51.30
N ARG A 15 29.04 -16.03 -50.64
CA ARG A 15 27.91 -16.20 -49.77
C ARG A 15 28.07 -15.27 -48.56
N ALA A 16 27.24 -14.24 -48.45
CA ALA A 16 27.10 -13.46 -47.25
C ALA A 16 26.44 -14.34 -46.17
N SER A 17 27.23 -14.72 -45.16
CA SER A 17 26.68 -15.30 -43.93
C SER A 17 25.92 -14.21 -43.15
N GLN A 18 24.61 -14.29 -43.20
CA GLN A 18 23.77 -13.54 -42.25
C GLN A 18 24.02 -14.11 -40.84
N SER A 19 24.77 -13.38 -40.03
CA SER A 19 24.82 -13.59 -38.60
C SER A 19 23.50 -13.11 -38.00
N GLY A 20 22.50 -13.99 -37.94
CA GLY A 20 21.31 -13.76 -37.13
C GLY A 20 21.72 -13.72 -35.66
N SER A 21 21.54 -12.57 -35.02
CA SER A 21 21.61 -12.50 -33.57
C SER A 21 20.65 -13.53 -32.96
N PRO A 22 21.07 -14.33 -31.97
CA PRO A 22 20.18 -15.28 -31.34
C PRO A 22 19.04 -14.53 -30.67
N ALA A 23 17.80 -14.89 -30.99
CA ALA A 23 16.63 -14.41 -30.28
C ALA A 23 16.78 -14.70 -28.77
N PRO A 24 16.38 -13.81 -27.87
CA PRO A 24 16.50 -14.04 -26.45
C PRO A 24 15.81 -15.36 -26.09
N ALA A 25 16.57 -16.26 -25.49
CA ALA A 25 16.08 -17.57 -25.07
C ALA A 25 14.88 -17.38 -24.13
N THR A 26 13.70 -17.79 -24.58
CA THR A 26 12.51 -17.86 -23.76
C THR A 26 12.78 -18.89 -22.67
N LYS A 27 13.01 -18.43 -21.42
CA LYS A 27 13.14 -19.32 -20.27
C LYS A 27 11.88 -20.20 -20.22
N SER A 28 12.06 -21.52 -20.15
CA SER A 28 10.97 -22.47 -19.94
C SER A 28 10.14 -22.05 -18.71
N PRO A 29 8.81 -22.20 -18.73
CA PRO A 29 7.97 -21.86 -17.58
C PRO A 29 8.48 -22.60 -16.34
N LYS A 30 8.74 -21.87 -15.25
CA LYS A 30 9.09 -22.46 -13.96
C LYS A 30 7.86 -23.16 -13.39
N SER A 31 8.05 -24.24 -12.65
CA SER A 31 6.97 -24.89 -11.87
C SER A 31 6.77 -24.26 -10.48
N ALA A 32 7.68 -23.38 -10.07
CA ALA A 32 7.62 -22.70 -8.78
C ALA A 32 8.13 -21.27 -8.88
N TYR A 33 7.47 -20.36 -8.15
CA TYR A 33 7.82 -18.94 -8.08
C TYR A 33 7.82 -18.49 -6.61
N VAL A 34 8.70 -17.52 -6.32
CA VAL A 34 8.84 -16.94 -4.99
C VAL A 34 8.54 -15.45 -5.07
N PHE A 35 7.51 -15.02 -4.35
CA PHE A 35 7.17 -13.61 -4.18
C PHE A 35 7.46 -13.16 -2.75
N ALA A 36 7.72 -11.89 -2.55
CA ALA A 36 7.95 -11.33 -1.24
C ALA A 36 7.04 -10.13 -0.97
N LEU A 37 6.59 -10.00 0.29
CA LEU A 37 5.96 -8.79 0.82
C LEU A 37 6.95 -8.09 1.76
N VAL A 38 7.16 -6.79 1.48
CA VAL A 38 7.95 -5.88 2.31
C VAL A 38 7.03 -4.74 2.75
N ALA A 39 6.41 -4.86 3.91
CA ALA A 39 5.55 -3.83 4.48
C ALA A 39 6.36 -2.85 5.34
N LYS A 40 5.72 -1.77 5.84
CA LYS A 40 6.39 -0.76 6.67
C LYS A 40 6.78 -1.31 8.04
N SER A 41 5.85 -2.01 8.73
CA SER A 41 6.11 -2.56 10.05
C SER A 41 5.29 -3.82 10.34
N GLN A 42 5.83 -4.69 11.19
CA GLN A 42 5.09 -5.86 11.72
C GLN A 42 4.14 -5.48 12.86
N SER A 43 4.43 -4.39 13.58
CA SER A 43 3.62 -3.93 14.72
C SER A 43 2.28 -3.33 14.31
N ASN A 44 2.13 -2.89 13.06
CA ASN A 44 0.86 -2.35 12.56
C ASN A 44 -0.07 -3.47 12.06
N PRO A 45 -1.25 -3.67 12.68
CA PRO A 45 -2.18 -4.75 12.36
C PRO A 45 -2.66 -4.81 10.92
N VAL A 46 -2.68 -3.66 10.20
CA VAL A 46 -3.10 -3.62 8.79
C VAL A 46 -2.23 -4.53 7.91
N PHE A 47 -0.93 -4.59 8.20
CA PHE A 47 0.01 -5.40 7.42
C PHE A 47 -0.07 -6.90 7.77
N GLN A 48 -0.51 -7.25 8.98
CA GLN A 48 -0.78 -8.65 9.30
C GLN A 48 -1.95 -9.20 8.48
N ALA A 49 -3.00 -8.40 8.27
CA ALA A 49 -4.11 -8.77 7.39
C ALA A 49 -3.66 -8.91 5.92
N ALA A 50 -2.77 -8.01 5.45
CA ALA A 50 -2.20 -8.12 4.11
C ALA A 50 -1.36 -9.40 3.95
N ARG A 51 -0.57 -9.76 4.97
CA ARG A 51 0.19 -11.02 4.97
C ARG A 51 -0.72 -12.23 4.78
N VAL A 52 -1.80 -12.33 5.57
CA VAL A 52 -2.76 -13.45 5.46
C VAL A 52 -3.37 -13.49 4.06
N GLY A 53 -3.79 -12.33 3.51
CA GLY A 53 -4.32 -12.25 2.16
C GLY A 53 -3.34 -12.73 1.08
N ALA A 54 -2.06 -12.41 1.23
CA ALA A 54 -1.02 -12.86 0.30
C ALA A 54 -0.78 -14.38 0.40
N GLU A 55 -0.74 -14.94 1.61
CA GLU A 55 -0.56 -16.37 1.84
C GLU A 55 -1.75 -17.15 1.24
N ASP A 56 -2.99 -16.67 1.42
CA ASP A 56 -4.19 -17.28 0.85
C ASP A 56 -4.19 -17.21 -0.68
N ALA A 57 -3.85 -16.05 -1.24
CA ALA A 57 -3.75 -15.87 -2.68
C ALA A 57 -2.69 -16.82 -3.30
N ALA A 58 -1.55 -17.01 -2.64
CA ALA A 58 -0.52 -17.91 -3.13
C ALA A 58 -1.02 -19.37 -3.22
N VAL A 59 -1.79 -19.82 -2.23
CA VAL A 59 -2.39 -21.16 -2.24
C VAL A 59 -3.42 -21.31 -3.35
N GLU A 60 -4.35 -20.37 -3.45
CA GLU A 60 -5.46 -20.46 -4.39
C GLU A 60 -5.01 -20.26 -5.85
N LEU A 61 -4.23 -19.20 -6.10
CA LEU A 61 -3.71 -18.92 -7.44
C LEU A 61 -2.69 -19.96 -7.89
N GLY A 62 -1.87 -20.48 -6.97
CA GLY A 62 -0.95 -21.57 -7.27
C GLY A 62 -1.68 -22.81 -7.79
N LYS A 63 -2.78 -23.22 -7.15
CA LYS A 63 -3.66 -24.30 -7.62
C LYS A 63 -4.25 -24.00 -8.99
N LYS A 64 -4.80 -22.79 -9.16
CA LYS A 64 -5.45 -22.35 -10.42
C LYS A 64 -4.46 -22.33 -11.60
N LEU A 65 -3.23 -21.93 -11.36
CA LEU A 65 -2.18 -21.78 -12.39
C LEU A 65 -1.34 -23.05 -12.59
N GLY A 66 -1.52 -24.07 -11.75
CA GLY A 66 -0.73 -25.29 -11.82
C GLY A 66 0.75 -25.10 -11.46
N VAL A 67 1.08 -24.11 -10.61
CA VAL A 67 2.42 -23.80 -10.16
C VAL A 67 2.48 -23.68 -8.64
N LYS A 68 3.67 -23.82 -8.06
CA LYS A 68 3.87 -23.53 -6.64
C LYS A 68 4.18 -22.02 -6.48
N LEU A 69 3.34 -21.31 -5.72
CA LEU A 69 3.63 -19.94 -5.30
C LEU A 69 4.04 -19.94 -3.82
N THR A 70 5.15 -19.29 -3.51
CA THR A 70 5.65 -19.12 -2.13
C THR A 70 5.71 -17.64 -1.81
N VAL A 71 5.22 -17.24 -0.63
CA VAL A 71 5.29 -15.87 -0.15
C VAL A 71 6.32 -15.78 0.97
N LEU A 72 7.28 -14.87 0.82
CA LEU A 72 8.23 -14.48 1.86
C LEU A 72 7.76 -13.19 2.51
N TRP A 73 7.62 -13.21 3.83
CA TRP A 73 7.37 -12.03 4.63
C TRP A 73 8.69 -11.46 5.13
N ARG A 74 9.07 -10.28 4.64
CA ARG A 74 10.33 -9.58 5.01
C ARG A 74 10.01 -8.14 5.36
N THR A 75 9.51 -7.95 6.57
CA THR A 75 9.01 -6.65 7.06
C THR A 75 9.75 -6.28 8.33
N PRO A 76 10.20 -5.02 8.51
CA PRO A 76 10.79 -4.54 9.75
C PRO A 76 9.80 -4.66 10.93
N ASN A 77 10.31 -4.76 12.16
CA ASN A 77 9.44 -4.75 13.34
C ASN A 77 8.71 -3.42 13.50
N GLU A 78 9.41 -2.32 13.26
CA GLU A 78 8.90 -0.96 13.26
C GLU A 78 9.16 -0.30 11.90
N ASP A 79 8.55 0.85 11.65
CA ASP A 79 8.70 1.61 10.41
C ASP A 79 10.16 2.09 10.23
N ASP A 80 10.85 1.49 9.26
CA ASP A 80 12.28 1.71 8.99
C ASP A 80 12.57 1.55 7.49
N ALA A 81 12.75 2.68 6.81
CA ALA A 81 12.99 2.73 5.37
C ALA A 81 14.34 2.09 4.98
N GLN A 82 15.40 2.28 5.79
CA GLN A 82 16.70 1.69 5.49
C GLN A 82 16.68 0.17 5.62
N LYS A 83 15.94 -0.33 6.60
CA LYS A 83 15.75 -1.77 6.77
C LYS A 83 14.94 -2.39 5.62
N GLN A 84 13.98 -1.64 5.08
CA GLN A 84 13.27 -2.07 3.88
C GLN A 84 14.22 -2.15 2.67
N VAL A 85 15.14 -1.19 2.49
CA VAL A 85 16.17 -1.23 1.44
C VAL A 85 17.02 -2.49 1.59
N GLU A 86 17.56 -2.77 2.79
CA GLU A 86 18.34 -3.99 3.04
C GLU A 86 17.55 -5.26 2.70
N TYR A 87 16.27 -5.32 3.04
CA TYR A 87 15.45 -6.49 2.75
C TYR A 87 15.19 -6.66 1.25
N ILE A 88 14.95 -5.58 0.51
CA ILE A 88 14.80 -5.63 -0.95
C ILE A 88 16.08 -6.18 -1.59
N GLU A 89 17.26 -5.67 -1.19
CA GLU A 89 18.55 -6.13 -1.72
C GLU A 89 18.81 -7.61 -1.40
N GLN A 90 18.53 -8.05 -0.17
CA GLN A 90 18.64 -9.46 0.22
C GLN A 90 17.69 -10.36 -0.58
N LEU A 91 16.45 -9.93 -0.83
CA LEU A 91 15.48 -10.68 -1.61
C LEU A 91 15.92 -10.84 -3.06
N VAL A 92 16.50 -9.78 -3.65
CA VAL A 92 17.07 -9.82 -5.00
C VAL A 92 18.23 -10.84 -5.06
N LEU A 93 19.13 -10.83 -4.08
CA LEU A 93 20.22 -11.81 -3.98
C LEU A 93 19.71 -13.25 -3.78
N GLN A 94 18.57 -13.43 -3.10
CA GLN A 94 17.91 -14.74 -2.95
C GLN A 94 17.22 -15.22 -4.24
N GLY A 95 17.13 -14.38 -5.26
CA GLY A 95 16.57 -14.73 -6.57
C GLY A 95 15.04 -14.83 -6.56
N VAL A 96 14.34 -14.00 -5.77
CA VAL A 96 12.88 -13.94 -5.80
C VAL A 96 12.38 -13.48 -7.18
N ASP A 97 11.20 -13.93 -7.57
CA ASP A 97 10.60 -13.60 -8.87
C ASP A 97 9.85 -12.26 -8.85
N GLY A 98 9.39 -11.84 -7.67
CA GLY A 98 8.70 -10.56 -7.52
C GLY A 98 8.62 -10.08 -6.08
N ILE A 99 8.49 -8.76 -5.92
CA ILE A 99 8.39 -8.06 -4.64
C ILE A 99 7.20 -7.12 -4.68
N SER A 100 6.36 -7.16 -3.64
CA SER A 100 5.35 -6.14 -3.35
C SER A 100 5.80 -5.36 -2.12
N VAL A 101 5.92 -4.03 -2.24
CA VAL A 101 6.45 -3.18 -1.17
C VAL A 101 5.49 -2.06 -0.81
N SER A 102 5.25 -1.87 0.50
CA SER A 102 4.61 -0.65 1.03
C SER A 102 5.73 0.26 1.56
N CYS A 103 5.96 1.37 0.87
CA CYS A 103 7.14 2.19 1.10
C CYS A 103 6.98 3.05 2.35
N SER A 104 7.90 2.93 3.32
CA SER A 104 8.03 3.85 4.45
C SER A 104 8.35 5.26 3.95
N GLU A 105 9.34 5.37 3.07
CA GLU A 105 9.77 6.61 2.44
C GLU A 105 10.06 6.35 0.96
N ALA A 106 9.26 6.94 0.08
CA ALA A 106 9.32 6.68 -1.36
C ALA A 106 10.70 7.02 -1.96
N GLU A 107 11.29 8.15 -1.54
CA GLU A 107 12.59 8.61 -2.06
C GLU A 107 13.72 7.69 -1.66
N THR A 108 13.72 7.21 -0.42
CA THR A 108 14.72 6.27 0.12
C THR A 108 14.64 4.91 -0.57
N LEU A 109 13.43 4.44 -0.89
CA LEU A 109 13.23 3.12 -1.49
C LEU A 109 13.36 3.10 -3.01
N THR A 110 13.12 4.22 -3.69
CA THR A 110 13.17 4.30 -5.17
C THR A 110 14.44 3.68 -5.77
N PRO A 111 15.67 3.99 -5.30
CA PRO A 111 16.88 3.40 -5.87
C PRO A 111 16.97 1.89 -5.68
N ALA A 112 16.50 1.34 -4.57
CA ALA A 112 16.51 -0.11 -4.32
C ALA A 112 15.49 -0.83 -5.19
N ILE A 113 14.30 -0.25 -5.39
CA ILE A 113 13.26 -0.75 -6.30
C ILE A 113 13.81 -0.78 -7.73
N ASP A 114 14.45 0.30 -8.17
CA ASP A 114 15.00 0.41 -9.52
C ASP A 114 16.07 -0.64 -9.80
N ARG A 115 17.01 -0.84 -8.85
CA ARG A 115 18.02 -1.90 -8.94
C ARG A 115 17.40 -3.30 -8.99
N ALA A 116 16.34 -3.56 -8.20
CA ALA A 116 15.64 -4.84 -8.23
C ALA A 116 15.02 -5.11 -9.62
N VAL A 117 14.36 -4.09 -10.21
CA VAL A 117 13.77 -4.19 -11.55
C VAL A 117 14.84 -4.41 -12.62
N GLU A 118 15.97 -3.69 -12.55
CA GLU A 118 17.11 -3.85 -13.47
C GLU A 118 17.73 -5.27 -13.41
N GLN A 119 17.64 -5.92 -12.24
CA GLN A 119 18.07 -7.32 -12.07
C GLN A 119 16.98 -8.34 -12.47
N GLY A 120 15.86 -7.87 -13.02
CA GLY A 120 14.79 -8.73 -13.56
C GLY A 120 13.76 -9.19 -12.56
N VAL A 121 13.72 -8.62 -11.34
CA VAL A 121 12.69 -8.86 -10.35
C VAL A 121 11.49 -7.96 -10.64
N ALA A 122 10.28 -8.53 -10.69
CA ALA A 122 9.06 -7.73 -10.85
C ALA A 122 8.74 -7.00 -9.52
N VAL A 123 8.69 -5.68 -9.53
CA VAL A 123 8.38 -4.90 -8.31
C VAL A 123 7.10 -4.11 -8.50
N MET A 124 6.19 -4.21 -7.53
CA MET A 124 5.01 -3.37 -7.38
C MET A 124 4.96 -2.72 -6.01
N CYS A 125 4.16 -1.66 -5.87
CA CYS A 125 3.86 -1.06 -4.58
C CYS A 125 2.42 -1.37 -4.15
N PHE A 126 2.20 -1.44 -2.84
CA PHE A 126 0.86 -1.48 -2.24
C PHE A 126 0.79 -0.51 -1.05
N ASP A 127 -0.40 -0.10 -0.63
CA ASP A 127 -0.62 0.84 0.48
C ASP A 127 0.09 2.19 0.30
N SER A 128 1.40 2.21 0.30
CA SER A 128 2.24 3.41 0.12
C SER A 128 3.16 3.26 -1.08
N ASP A 129 3.09 4.22 -1.99
CA ASP A 129 3.69 4.17 -3.32
C ASP A 129 5.06 4.85 -3.41
N ALA A 130 5.87 4.40 -4.38
CA ALA A 130 7.08 5.07 -4.88
C ALA A 130 6.94 5.36 -6.38
N PRO A 131 6.15 6.38 -6.78
CA PRO A 131 5.77 6.59 -8.18
C PRO A 131 6.92 7.03 -9.09
N ALA A 132 8.03 7.52 -8.53
CA ALA A 132 9.25 7.84 -9.29
C ALA A 132 10.10 6.60 -9.61
N SER A 133 9.79 5.44 -9.03
CA SER A 133 10.51 4.20 -9.26
C SER A 133 10.04 3.45 -10.50
N LYS A 134 10.82 2.43 -10.90
CA LYS A 134 10.52 1.52 -12.02
C LYS A 134 9.49 0.44 -11.68
N ARG A 135 8.77 0.55 -10.57
CA ARG A 135 7.70 -0.39 -10.23
C ARG A 135 6.69 -0.51 -11.36
N PHE A 136 6.13 -1.69 -11.61
CA PHE A 136 5.20 -1.88 -12.72
C PHE A 136 3.75 -1.45 -12.40
N CYS A 137 3.33 -1.45 -11.11
CA CYS A 137 2.03 -0.91 -10.68
C CYS A 137 2.00 -0.60 -9.19
N TYR A 138 0.94 0.08 -8.77
CA TYR A 138 0.55 0.32 -7.38
C TYR A 138 -0.86 -0.19 -7.14
N HIS A 139 -1.09 -0.85 -6.00
CA HIS A 139 -2.41 -1.24 -5.51
C HIS A 139 -2.66 -0.67 -4.12
N GLY A 140 -3.73 0.10 -3.98
CA GLY A 140 -4.08 0.71 -2.68
C GLY A 140 -5.29 1.62 -2.78
N THR A 141 -5.37 2.61 -1.90
CA THR A 141 -6.39 3.65 -1.96
C THR A 141 -5.90 4.90 -2.70
N ASP A 142 -6.81 5.67 -3.27
CA ASP A 142 -6.52 7.06 -3.64
C ASP A 142 -6.41 7.88 -2.34
N ASP A 143 -5.18 8.14 -1.92
CA ASP A 143 -4.92 8.77 -0.63
C ASP A 143 -5.42 10.22 -0.56
N ILE A 144 -5.40 10.96 -1.67
CA ILE A 144 -5.91 12.34 -1.70
C ILE A 144 -7.43 12.32 -1.53
N GLU A 145 -8.12 11.46 -2.30
CA GLU A 145 -9.57 11.33 -2.19
C GLU A 145 -9.98 10.71 -0.84
N SER A 146 -9.16 9.82 -0.28
CA SER A 146 -9.38 9.30 1.07
C SER A 146 -9.38 10.42 2.12
N GLY A 147 -8.38 11.30 2.05
CA GLY A 147 -8.32 12.47 2.94
C GLY A 147 -9.52 13.41 2.77
N ARG A 148 -9.92 13.69 1.53
CA ARG A 148 -11.14 14.48 1.24
C ARG A 148 -12.38 13.80 1.81
N THR A 149 -12.49 12.49 1.65
CA THR A 149 -13.62 11.71 2.17
C THR A 149 -13.72 11.81 3.69
N ILE A 150 -12.61 11.62 4.41
CA ILE A 150 -12.59 11.73 5.88
C ILE A 150 -13.04 13.12 6.33
N MET A 151 -12.55 14.18 5.72
CA MET A 151 -12.93 15.55 6.10
C MET A 151 -14.38 15.87 5.73
N ARG A 152 -14.86 15.48 4.56
CA ARG A 152 -16.24 15.67 4.10
C ARG A 152 -17.23 14.98 5.04
N GLU A 153 -16.93 13.75 5.41
CA GLU A 153 -17.78 12.96 6.30
C GLU A 153 -17.74 13.49 7.74
N LEU A 154 -16.59 14.00 8.18
CA LEU A 154 -16.51 14.66 9.48
C LEU A 154 -17.33 15.95 9.50
N ALA A 155 -17.25 16.78 8.46
CA ALA A 155 -18.08 17.98 8.32
C ALA A 155 -19.57 17.64 8.35
N ALA A 156 -20.00 16.58 7.68
CA ALA A 156 -21.39 16.11 7.71
C ALA A 156 -21.83 15.66 9.13
N VAL A 157 -20.94 15.01 9.88
CA VAL A 157 -21.22 14.54 11.25
C VAL A 157 -21.22 15.68 12.28
N LEU A 158 -20.39 16.71 12.07
CA LEU A 158 -20.36 17.91 12.89
C LEU A 158 -21.66 18.73 12.72
N GLY A 159 -22.17 18.78 11.49
CA GLY A 159 -23.38 19.56 11.18
C GLY A 159 -23.11 21.05 11.03
N PRO A 160 -24.16 21.89 11.06
CA PRO A 160 -24.02 23.33 10.95
C PRO A 160 -23.47 23.96 12.24
N GLY A 161 -22.64 25.00 12.11
CA GLY A 161 -22.04 25.72 13.22
C GLY A 161 -20.54 25.87 13.09
N LYS A 162 -19.93 26.62 14.03
CA LYS A 162 -18.47 26.78 14.08
C LYS A 162 -17.85 25.59 14.79
N HIS A 163 -16.87 24.96 14.14
CA HIS A 163 -16.20 23.77 14.62
C HIS A 163 -14.68 23.91 14.58
N VAL A 164 -14.00 23.27 15.52
CA VAL A 164 -12.55 23.20 15.57
C VAL A 164 -12.13 21.75 15.36
N VAL A 165 -11.39 21.49 14.27
CA VAL A 165 -10.98 20.16 13.86
C VAL A 165 -9.47 20.01 13.94
N ALA A 166 -9.01 18.85 14.42
CA ALA A 166 -7.62 18.45 14.40
C ALA A 166 -7.41 17.22 13.50
N ILE A 167 -6.20 17.08 12.98
CA ILE A 167 -5.81 15.99 12.08
C ILE A 167 -4.62 15.26 12.71
N PRO A 168 -4.72 13.97 13.08
CA PRO A 168 -3.55 13.20 13.49
C PRO A 168 -2.72 12.84 12.24
N GLY A 169 -1.43 13.20 12.27
CA GLY A 169 -0.44 12.78 11.29
C GLY A 169 0.35 11.58 11.83
N GLY A 170 0.69 10.65 10.97
CA GLY A 170 1.62 9.56 11.27
C GLY A 170 3.06 9.92 10.90
N ASN A 171 3.75 9.02 10.22
CA ASN A 171 5.08 9.30 9.66
C ASN A 171 4.99 10.43 8.61
N GLN A 172 5.62 11.56 8.93
CA GLN A 172 5.58 12.74 8.04
C GLN A 172 6.33 12.56 6.71
N ASN A 173 7.18 11.52 6.59
CA ASN A 173 7.88 11.18 5.35
C ASN A 173 7.10 10.16 4.49
N ALA A 174 6.04 9.58 5.03
CA ALA A 174 5.20 8.63 4.30
C ALA A 174 4.28 9.36 3.30
N ARG A 175 4.45 9.04 2.02
CA ARG A 175 3.73 9.70 0.92
C ARG A 175 2.21 9.56 1.04
N ASN A 176 1.70 8.38 1.39
CA ASN A 176 0.28 8.16 1.59
C ASN A 176 -0.29 9.08 2.69
N ILE A 177 0.43 9.23 3.80
CA ILE A 177 0.02 10.11 4.91
C ILE A 177 -0.03 11.56 4.46
N GLN A 178 1.01 12.06 3.79
CA GLN A 178 1.03 13.43 3.27
C GLN A 178 -0.07 13.69 2.24
N ASN A 179 -0.37 12.73 1.38
CA ASN A 179 -1.47 12.82 0.42
C ASN A 179 -2.83 12.89 1.12
N ARG A 180 -3.07 12.07 2.15
CA ARG A 180 -4.32 12.12 2.94
C ARG A 180 -4.47 13.45 3.68
N ILE A 181 -3.41 13.95 4.32
CA ILE A 181 -3.40 15.29 4.96
C ILE A 181 -3.74 16.36 3.92
N ARG A 182 -3.09 16.35 2.76
CA ARG A 182 -3.37 17.29 1.68
C ARG A 182 -4.83 17.25 1.27
N GLY A 183 -5.38 16.07 1.01
CA GLY A 183 -6.79 15.88 0.65
C GLY A 183 -7.75 16.41 1.72
N ALA A 184 -7.48 16.13 3.00
CA ALA A 184 -8.29 16.63 4.10
C ALA A 184 -8.26 18.17 4.21
N LEU A 185 -7.08 18.76 4.07
CA LEU A 185 -6.94 20.23 4.09
C LEU A 185 -7.57 20.91 2.87
N GLU A 186 -7.49 20.31 1.69
CA GLU A 186 -8.17 20.81 0.48
C GLU A 186 -9.69 20.77 0.66
N GLU A 187 -10.23 19.70 1.21
CA GLU A 187 -11.67 19.57 1.45
C GLU A 187 -12.16 20.54 2.52
N ALA A 188 -11.39 20.71 3.61
CA ALA A 188 -11.75 21.62 4.70
C ALA A 188 -12.02 23.05 4.22
N ARG A 189 -11.36 23.51 3.17
CA ARG A 189 -11.58 24.86 2.59
C ARG A 189 -13.00 25.10 2.07
N LYS A 190 -13.78 24.04 1.84
CA LYS A 190 -15.17 24.13 1.40
C LYS A 190 -16.13 24.44 2.57
N TYR A 191 -15.65 24.35 3.81
CA TYR A 191 -16.44 24.53 5.03
C TYR A 191 -15.89 25.71 5.83
N PRO A 192 -16.35 26.96 5.55
CA PRO A 192 -15.80 28.18 6.16
C PRO A 192 -15.96 28.25 7.68
N ASP A 193 -16.90 27.49 8.21
CA ASP A 193 -17.16 27.40 9.66
C ASP A 193 -16.29 26.34 10.37
N ILE A 194 -15.48 25.57 9.63
CA ILE A 194 -14.51 24.62 10.18
C ILE A 194 -13.12 25.25 10.25
N THR A 195 -12.60 25.39 11.45
CA THR A 195 -11.22 25.83 11.71
C THR A 195 -10.33 24.61 11.94
N ILE A 196 -9.28 24.46 11.13
CA ILE A 196 -8.26 23.43 11.37
C ILE A 196 -7.30 23.92 12.44
N ARG A 197 -7.30 23.27 13.61
CA ARG A 197 -6.36 23.60 14.71
C ARG A 197 -4.91 23.28 14.33
N GLY A 198 -4.70 22.15 13.68
CA GLY A 198 -3.39 21.72 13.21
C GLY A 198 -3.33 20.26 12.79
N VAL A 199 -2.16 19.88 12.29
CA VAL A 199 -1.77 18.50 12.05
C VAL A 199 -0.77 18.09 13.13
N TYR A 200 -1.04 16.99 13.84
CA TYR A 200 -0.27 16.54 15.00
C TYR A 200 0.39 15.21 14.69
N TYR A 201 1.69 15.23 14.47
CA TYR A 201 2.46 14.05 14.11
C TYR A 201 2.84 13.21 15.35
N SER A 202 2.82 11.91 15.17
CA SER A 202 3.29 10.91 16.15
C SER A 202 3.85 9.71 15.39
N LYS A 203 4.54 8.82 16.11
CA LYS A 203 4.84 7.50 15.55
C LYS A 203 3.54 6.75 15.25
N GLU A 204 3.57 5.89 14.22
CA GLU A 204 2.44 5.02 13.87
C GLU A 204 2.31 3.82 14.83
N VAL A 205 2.62 4.05 16.10
CA VAL A 205 2.50 3.11 17.21
C VAL A 205 1.23 3.44 17.98
N PRO A 206 0.37 2.47 18.27
CA PRO A 206 -0.96 2.72 18.85
C PRO A 206 -0.94 3.55 20.14
N GLN A 207 -0.04 3.24 21.07
CA GLN A 207 0.09 3.93 22.36
C GLN A 207 0.56 5.37 22.20
N ASP A 208 1.59 5.61 21.36
CA ASP A 208 2.14 6.94 21.10
C ASP A 208 1.09 7.82 20.41
N ALA A 209 0.34 7.28 19.45
CA ALA A 209 -0.73 7.98 18.77
C ALA A 209 -1.89 8.32 19.71
N ALA A 210 -2.29 7.42 20.59
CA ALA A 210 -3.35 7.68 21.58
C ALA A 210 -2.91 8.74 22.58
N ALA A 211 -1.68 8.65 23.12
CA ALA A 211 -1.14 9.65 24.02
C ALA A 211 -1.07 11.04 23.39
N LYS A 212 -0.66 11.13 22.10
CA LYS A 212 -0.62 12.40 21.37
C LYS A 212 -2.01 13.03 21.22
N ILE A 213 -3.02 12.24 20.90
CA ILE A 213 -4.40 12.73 20.78
C ILE A 213 -4.93 13.22 22.15
N GLU A 214 -4.68 12.49 23.23
CA GLU A 214 -5.08 12.90 24.58
C GLU A 214 -4.36 14.18 25.02
N GLU A 215 -3.06 14.29 24.76
CA GLU A 215 -2.26 15.51 25.02
C GLU A 215 -2.88 16.73 24.31
N VAL A 216 -3.10 16.59 22.99
CA VAL A 216 -3.64 17.68 22.17
C VAL A 216 -5.06 18.05 22.57
N GLN A 217 -5.93 17.06 22.82
CA GLN A 217 -7.30 17.31 23.26
C GLN A 217 -7.35 18.01 24.62
N THR A 218 -6.47 17.64 25.54
CA THR A 218 -6.38 18.28 26.86
C THR A 218 -5.90 19.71 26.74
N ALA A 219 -4.91 19.97 25.91
CA ALA A 219 -4.38 21.32 25.67
C ALA A 219 -5.34 22.22 24.86
N ASN A 220 -6.24 21.64 24.09
CA ASN A 220 -7.18 22.34 23.21
C ASN A 220 -8.59 21.77 23.40
N PRO A 221 -9.26 22.07 24.52
CA PRO A 221 -10.57 21.50 24.85
C PRO A 221 -11.71 21.97 23.92
N ASP A 222 -11.46 22.96 23.09
CA ASP A 222 -12.36 23.46 22.05
C ASP A 222 -12.32 22.63 20.75
N ILE A 223 -11.42 21.65 20.61
CA ILE A 223 -11.48 20.69 19.51
C ILE A 223 -12.71 19.80 19.70
N ASP A 224 -13.63 19.87 18.75
CA ASP A 224 -14.87 19.09 18.72
C ASP A 224 -14.91 18.06 17.57
N GLY A 225 -13.86 18.02 16.72
CA GLY A 225 -13.72 17.05 15.65
C GLY A 225 -12.30 16.56 15.40
N TRP A 226 -12.14 15.26 15.14
CA TRP A 226 -10.90 14.66 14.66
C TRP A 226 -11.08 14.01 13.29
N ALA A 227 -10.40 14.57 12.29
CA ALA A 227 -10.28 13.96 10.96
C ALA A 227 -9.09 12.98 10.96
N MET A 228 -9.32 11.74 11.35
CA MET A 228 -8.25 10.75 11.51
C MET A 228 -7.91 10.12 10.17
N ILE A 229 -6.92 10.70 9.47
CA ILE A 229 -6.38 10.20 8.18
C ILE A 229 -5.60 8.89 8.31
N GLY A 230 -5.33 8.46 9.51
CA GLY A 230 -4.87 7.18 9.99
C GLY A 230 -5.35 7.01 11.43
N SER A 231 -5.69 5.82 11.82
CA SER A 231 -6.42 5.57 13.07
C SER A 231 -5.62 4.76 14.09
N TRP A 232 -4.30 4.97 14.13
CA TRP A 232 -3.39 4.23 15.03
C TRP A 232 -3.83 4.27 16.50
N SER A 233 -4.34 5.42 16.97
CA SER A 233 -4.86 5.60 18.32
C SER A 233 -6.07 4.72 18.67
N LEU A 234 -6.84 4.28 17.66
CA LEU A 234 -8.01 3.43 17.84
C LEU A 234 -7.67 1.94 17.87
N PHE A 235 -6.39 1.56 17.77
CA PHE A 235 -5.94 0.18 18.02
C PHE A 235 -5.73 -0.15 19.50
N THR A 236 -5.94 0.84 20.40
CA THR A 236 -5.95 0.66 21.85
C THR A 236 -7.34 1.04 22.41
N ASP A 237 -7.60 0.75 23.67
CA ASP A 237 -8.83 1.16 24.37
C ASP A 237 -8.75 2.57 24.96
N ALA A 238 -7.64 3.29 24.77
CA ALA A 238 -7.37 4.55 25.47
C ALA A 238 -8.46 5.59 25.27
N LEU A 239 -8.96 5.78 24.05
CA LEU A 239 -9.98 6.77 23.75
C LEU A 239 -11.43 6.24 23.96
N LEU A 240 -11.62 4.95 24.28
CA LEU A 240 -12.95 4.37 24.56
C LEU A 240 -13.61 4.95 25.83
N LYS A 241 -12.86 5.64 26.69
CA LYS A 241 -13.36 6.38 27.86
C LYS A 241 -13.99 7.74 27.50
N TRP A 242 -13.79 8.22 26.27
CA TRP A 242 -14.39 9.48 25.84
C TRP A 242 -15.90 9.38 25.79
N GLU A 243 -16.56 10.50 26.11
CA GLU A 243 -18.01 10.63 26.09
C GLU A 243 -18.51 10.49 24.63
N PRO A 244 -19.39 9.49 24.36
CA PRO A 244 -19.87 9.26 23.00
C PRO A 244 -20.50 10.50 22.38
N GLY A 245 -20.03 10.86 21.19
CA GLY A 245 -20.56 11.96 20.41
C GLY A 245 -20.22 13.38 20.89
N LYS A 246 -19.48 13.56 21.99
CA LYS A 246 -19.01 14.87 22.46
C LYS A 246 -17.94 15.43 21.52
N VAL A 247 -16.96 14.63 21.20
CA VAL A 247 -15.98 14.92 20.16
C VAL A 247 -16.26 13.98 19.00
N LYS A 248 -16.41 14.54 17.79
CA LYS A 248 -16.71 13.73 16.59
C LYS A 248 -15.44 13.14 16.00
N ILE A 249 -15.48 11.87 15.67
CA ILE A 249 -14.34 11.15 15.06
C ILE A 249 -14.82 10.47 13.78
N VAL A 250 -14.17 10.81 12.67
CA VAL A 250 -14.22 10.05 11.42
C VAL A 250 -12.81 9.61 11.07
N ALA A 251 -12.63 8.31 10.83
CA ALA A 251 -11.28 7.74 10.74
C ALA A 251 -11.10 6.79 9.56
N MET A 252 -9.87 6.71 9.09
CA MET A 252 -9.41 5.63 8.22
C MET A 252 -9.34 4.31 9.01
N ASP A 253 -9.33 3.20 8.27
CA ASP A 253 -9.30 1.82 8.75
C ASP A 253 -10.58 1.39 9.49
N ALA A 254 -10.76 0.09 9.58
CA ALA A 254 -11.86 -0.51 10.34
C ALA A 254 -11.47 -1.96 10.73
N LEU A 255 -10.32 -2.12 11.40
CA LEU A 255 -9.88 -3.42 11.89
C LEU A 255 -10.67 -3.80 13.17
N PRO A 256 -10.65 -5.07 13.58
CA PRO A 256 -11.42 -5.54 14.74
C PRO A 256 -11.28 -4.70 16.01
N ALA A 257 -10.07 -4.25 16.33
CA ALA A 257 -9.78 -3.41 17.49
C ALA A 257 -10.49 -2.04 17.47
N GLN A 258 -10.88 -1.55 16.30
CA GLN A 258 -11.48 -0.24 16.11
C GLN A 258 -13.03 -0.27 16.13
N LEU A 259 -13.62 -1.44 15.86
CA LEU A 259 -15.08 -1.58 15.78
C LEU A 259 -15.82 -1.24 17.10
N PRO A 260 -15.25 -1.52 18.30
CA PRO A 260 -15.84 -1.07 19.56
C PRO A 260 -16.08 0.43 19.66
N TYR A 261 -15.23 1.26 19.01
CA TYR A 261 -15.40 2.71 18.99
C TYR A 261 -16.68 3.15 18.27
N VAL A 262 -16.99 2.46 17.15
CA VAL A 262 -18.24 2.70 16.42
C VAL A 262 -19.44 2.22 17.22
N ARG A 263 -19.38 1.02 17.81
CA ARG A 263 -20.49 0.48 18.64
C ARG A 263 -20.83 1.37 19.81
N LYS A 264 -19.81 1.93 20.48
CA LYS A 264 -19.99 2.86 21.60
C LYS A 264 -20.36 4.28 21.14
N GLY A 265 -20.26 4.61 19.86
CA GLY A 265 -20.52 5.95 19.34
C GLY A 265 -19.44 6.97 19.66
N VAL A 266 -18.24 6.53 20.06
CA VAL A 266 -17.06 7.39 20.22
C VAL A 266 -16.53 7.80 18.87
N ALA A 267 -16.43 6.87 17.91
CA ALA A 267 -16.23 7.17 16.50
C ALA A 267 -17.57 7.06 15.76
N GLN A 268 -17.91 8.04 14.94
CA GLN A 268 -19.14 8.07 14.18
C GLN A 268 -19.07 7.24 12.91
N LYS A 269 -17.89 7.21 12.28
CA LYS A 269 -17.68 6.47 11.03
C LYS A 269 -16.21 6.10 10.85
N LEU A 270 -15.98 4.91 10.33
CA LEU A 270 -14.67 4.46 9.87
C LEU A 270 -14.73 4.19 8.38
N PHE A 271 -13.60 4.29 7.70
CA PHE A 271 -13.48 4.01 6.28
C PHE A 271 -12.46 2.89 6.07
N ALA A 272 -12.96 1.71 5.69
CA ALA A 272 -12.18 0.49 5.67
C ALA A 272 -11.25 0.41 4.46
N GLN A 273 -9.95 0.49 4.68
CA GLN A 273 -8.98 0.05 3.69
C GLN A 273 -9.09 -1.46 3.49
N GLN A 274 -8.91 -1.92 2.25
CA GLN A 274 -9.05 -3.34 1.91
C GLN A 274 -7.76 -4.11 2.24
N THR A 275 -7.33 -4.05 3.50
CA THR A 275 -6.00 -4.50 3.94
C THR A 275 -5.71 -5.98 3.63
N TYR A 276 -6.68 -6.88 3.82
CA TYR A 276 -6.56 -8.27 3.36
C TYR A 276 -6.34 -8.36 1.84
N LYS A 277 -7.08 -7.55 1.07
CA LYS A 277 -6.96 -7.51 -0.39
C LYS A 277 -5.64 -6.91 -0.86
N TRP A 278 -4.98 -6.07 -0.07
CA TRP A 278 -3.64 -5.60 -0.45
C TRP A 278 -2.68 -6.76 -0.69
N GLY A 279 -2.65 -7.72 0.21
CA GLY A 279 -1.84 -8.91 0.04
C GLY A 279 -2.33 -9.82 -1.08
N TRP A 280 -3.63 -10.10 -1.11
CA TRP A 280 -4.24 -10.92 -2.16
C TRP A 280 -3.93 -10.37 -3.55
N ARG A 281 -4.26 -9.09 -3.78
CA ARG A 281 -4.07 -8.43 -5.07
C ARG A 281 -2.61 -8.28 -5.46
N SER A 282 -1.71 -8.10 -4.48
CA SER A 282 -0.27 -8.10 -4.71
C SER A 282 0.21 -9.41 -5.34
N ILE A 283 -0.21 -10.54 -4.80
CA ILE A 283 0.18 -11.84 -5.34
C ILE A 283 -0.48 -12.11 -6.69
N GLU A 284 -1.72 -11.70 -6.88
CA GLU A 284 -2.42 -11.81 -8.16
C GLU A 284 -1.71 -11.00 -9.26
N LEU A 285 -1.38 -9.73 -9.01
CA LEU A 285 -0.68 -8.87 -9.97
C LEU A 285 0.76 -9.35 -10.24
N LEU A 286 1.46 -9.85 -9.23
CA LEU A 286 2.77 -10.47 -9.42
C LEU A 286 2.69 -11.75 -10.23
N ALA A 287 1.67 -12.61 -9.98
CA ALA A 287 1.47 -13.82 -10.76
C ALA A 287 1.09 -13.50 -12.21
N ASP A 288 0.21 -12.54 -12.44
CA ASP A 288 -0.12 -12.07 -13.78
C ASP A 288 1.15 -11.60 -14.51
N LYS A 289 1.97 -10.77 -13.86
CA LYS A 289 3.19 -10.21 -14.44
C LYS A 289 4.25 -11.26 -14.72
N VAL A 290 4.50 -12.16 -13.76
CA VAL A 290 5.66 -13.07 -13.79
C VAL A 290 5.31 -14.42 -14.43
N VAL A 291 4.15 -15.00 -14.08
CA VAL A 291 3.74 -16.33 -14.56
C VAL A 291 3.05 -16.21 -15.92
N LEU A 292 2.04 -15.33 -16.01
CA LEU A 292 1.21 -15.18 -17.22
C LEU A 292 1.78 -14.18 -18.23
N ARG A 293 2.82 -13.42 -17.87
CA ARG A 293 3.43 -12.37 -18.72
C ARG A 293 2.43 -11.27 -19.12
N LYS A 294 1.43 -11.04 -18.28
CA LYS A 294 0.39 -10.04 -18.48
C LYS A 294 0.72 -8.77 -17.68
N ASN A 295 0.61 -7.60 -18.31
CA ASN A 295 0.68 -6.33 -17.59
C ASN A 295 -0.69 -5.99 -17.00
N PRO A 296 -0.74 -5.22 -15.89
CA PRO A 296 -2.00 -4.70 -15.37
C PRO A 296 -2.65 -3.74 -16.37
N ASP A 297 -3.98 -3.68 -16.36
CA ASP A 297 -4.73 -2.76 -17.23
C ASP A 297 -4.48 -1.29 -16.85
N GLN A 298 -4.17 -1.03 -15.59
CA GLN A 298 -3.84 0.30 -15.05
C GLN A 298 -2.62 0.22 -14.14
N VAL A 299 -1.76 1.25 -14.20
CA VAL A 299 -0.59 1.37 -13.31
C VAL A 299 -1.01 1.71 -11.88
N LEU A 300 -2.14 2.42 -11.72
CA LEU A 300 -2.74 2.76 -10.43
C LEU A 300 -4.04 1.96 -10.27
N ASP A 301 -3.99 0.89 -9.49
CA ASP A 301 -5.10 -0.03 -9.21
C ASP A 301 -5.72 0.33 -7.85
N TYR A 302 -6.67 1.26 -7.86
CA TYR A 302 -7.31 1.74 -6.64
C TYR A 302 -8.42 0.82 -6.16
N SER A 303 -8.41 0.52 -4.87
CA SER A 303 -9.46 -0.20 -4.18
C SER A 303 -10.50 0.75 -3.55
N PRO A 304 -11.77 0.32 -3.43
CA PRO A 304 -12.79 1.11 -2.78
C PRO A 304 -12.51 1.29 -1.27
N LEU A 305 -13.07 2.36 -0.71
CA LEU A 305 -12.98 2.71 0.71
C LEU A 305 -14.38 2.70 1.35
N PRO A 306 -14.97 1.51 1.63
CA PRO A 306 -16.32 1.42 2.15
C PRO A 306 -16.44 1.98 3.57
N PRO A 307 -17.55 2.67 3.88
CA PRO A 307 -17.82 3.17 5.22
C PRO A 307 -18.25 2.03 6.16
N VAL A 308 -17.82 2.13 7.42
CA VAL A 308 -18.25 1.30 8.54
C VAL A 308 -18.82 2.21 9.62
N ALA A 309 -20.10 2.06 9.90
CA ALA A 309 -20.87 2.82 10.88
C ALA A 309 -21.69 1.86 11.74
N LYS A 310 -22.47 2.42 12.66
CA LYS A 310 -23.22 1.61 13.63
C LYS A 310 -24.17 0.60 12.97
N GLU A 311 -24.66 0.93 11.77
CA GLU A 311 -25.64 0.13 11.03
C GLU A 311 -25.04 -1.15 10.45
N ASN A 312 -23.73 -1.18 10.14
CA ASN A 312 -23.09 -2.30 9.45
C ASN A 312 -21.85 -2.87 10.18
N VAL A 313 -21.49 -2.34 11.35
CA VAL A 313 -20.27 -2.72 12.08
C VAL A 313 -20.24 -4.21 12.43
N ASP A 314 -21.37 -4.83 12.74
CA ASP A 314 -21.43 -6.26 13.10
C ASP A 314 -21.27 -7.18 11.88
N GLU A 315 -21.79 -6.76 10.73
CA GLU A 315 -21.53 -7.47 9.47
C GLU A 315 -20.06 -7.39 9.09
N PHE A 316 -19.49 -6.21 9.25
CA PHE A 316 -18.08 -5.98 8.94
C PHE A 316 -17.17 -6.81 9.85
N GLU A 317 -17.47 -6.96 11.13
CA GLU A 317 -16.74 -7.82 12.05
C GLU A 317 -16.79 -9.30 11.65
N ARG A 318 -17.96 -9.81 11.20
CA ARG A 318 -18.06 -11.19 10.70
C ARG A 318 -17.14 -11.45 9.51
N ASN A 319 -16.96 -10.46 8.63
CA ASN A 319 -16.03 -10.56 7.53
C ASN A 319 -14.58 -10.65 8.01
N TRP A 320 -14.21 -9.88 9.04
CA TRP A 320 -12.87 -9.97 9.64
C TRP A 320 -12.56 -11.34 10.23
N LYS A 321 -13.50 -11.94 10.98
CA LYS A 321 -13.33 -13.30 11.52
C LYS A 321 -13.04 -14.31 10.41
N LYS A 322 -13.74 -14.18 9.28
CA LYS A 322 -13.50 -15.02 8.12
C LYS A 322 -12.11 -14.79 7.51
N TRP A 323 -11.68 -13.52 7.34
CA TRP A 323 -10.39 -13.20 6.73
C TRP A 323 -9.20 -13.56 7.60
N LEU A 324 -9.32 -13.43 8.92
CA LEU A 324 -8.26 -13.77 9.87
C LEU A 324 -8.32 -15.22 10.39
N ARG A 325 -9.25 -16.02 9.87
CA ARG A 325 -9.44 -17.44 10.25
C ARG A 325 -9.68 -17.63 11.75
N GLN A 326 -10.42 -16.73 12.39
CA GLN A 326 -10.77 -16.74 13.82
C GLN A 326 -12.16 -17.33 14.07
#